data_d340dfebfd0e456590c09cb90a604eb3
#
_entry.id   d340dfebfd0e456590c09cb90a604eb3
#
_cell.length_a   1.000
_cell.length_b   1.000
_cell.length_c   1.000
_cell.angle_alpha   90.00
_cell.angle_beta   90.00
_cell.angle_gamma   90.00
#
_symmetry.space_group_name_H-M   'P 1'
#
loop_
_entity.id
_entity.type
_entity.pdbx_description
1 polymer ?
#
loop_
_entity_poly.entity_id
_entity_poly.type
_entity_poly.pdbx_seq_one_letter_code
_entity_poly.pdbx_strand_id
1 'polypeptide(L)'
;LGLTSKGVMKIVNAINSPWLSVTLDTGNFFENREEQLKDLAPHTCLIQAKTYFGGAKWPAFNEINIDYPAIGKLMRENNFRGYISLEFEGNEDANTAVPKSLKLLRDSFYFNLA
;
A
#
# COMPACT_ATOMS: atom_id res chain seq x y z
N LEU A 1 -5.48 -7.68 16.39
CA LEU A 1 -5.55 -6.21 16.46
C LEU A 1 -5.12 -5.53 15.16
N GLY A 2 -4.14 -6.05 14.42
CA GLY A 2 -3.63 -5.46 13.18
C GLY A 2 -4.36 -5.84 11.89
N LEU A 3 -5.49 -6.53 11.96
CA LEU A 3 -6.22 -7.00 10.78
C LEU A 3 -7.13 -5.95 10.13
N THR A 4 -7.40 -4.85 10.81
CA THR A 4 -8.24 -3.75 10.31
C THR A 4 -7.62 -2.40 10.63
N SER A 5 -8.00 -1.38 9.87
CA SER A 5 -7.59 0.01 10.16
C SER A 5 -7.97 0.45 11.58
N LYS A 6 -9.16 0.09 12.03
CA LYS A 6 -9.60 0.35 13.42
C LYS A 6 -8.70 -0.30 14.46
N GLY A 7 -8.28 -1.54 14.22
CA GLY A 7 -7.35 -2.25 15.12
C GLY A 7 -5.98 -1.58 15.17
N VAL A 8 -5.44 -1.20 14.02
CA VAL A 8 -4.17 -0.47 13.92
C VAL A 8 -4.26 0.87 14.64
N MET A 9 -5.31 1.66 14.37
CA MET A 9 -5.48 2.97 15.00
C MET A 9 -5.72 2.91 16.50
N LYS A 10 -6.31 1.82 16.99
CA LYS A 10 -6.43 1.59 18.43
C LYS A 10 -5.06 1.53 19.12
N ILE A 11 -4.09 0.87 18.49
CA ILE A 11 -2.71 0.79 19.01
C ILE A 11 -2.03 2.16 18.91
N VAL A 12 -2.11 2.79 17.75
CA VAL A 12 -1.49 4.11 17.50
C VAL A 12 -2.01 5.15 18.50
N ASN A 13 -3.32 5.20 18.70
CA ASN A 13 -3.95 6.16 19.62
C ASN A 13 -3.63 5.86 21.09
N ALA A 14 -3.55 4.57 21.47
CA ALA A 14 -3.23 4.18 22.84
C ALA A 14 -1.79 4.58 23.23
N ILE A 15 -0.85 4.44 22.30
CA ILE A 15 0.56 4.81 22.53
C ILE A 15 0.74 6.32 22.43
N ASN A 16 0.02 6.98 21.51
CA ASN A 16 0.02 8.43 21.33
C ASN A 16 1.43 9.03 21.31
N SER A 17 2.31 8.48 20.48
CA SER A 17 3.70 8.92 20.34
C SER A 17 3.98 9.43 18.93
N PRO A 18 4.72 10.55 18.76
CA PRO A 18 5.13 11.01 17.43
C PRO A 18 6.15 10.07 16.76
N TRP A 19 6.72 9.13 17.51
CA TRP A 19 7.66 8.13 16.99
C TRP A 19 6.97 6.87 16.43
N LEU A 20 5.66 6.72 16.67
CA LEU A 20 4.86 5.62 16.14
C LEU A 20 4.02 6.09 14.96
N SER A 21 4.19 5.43 13.84
CA SER A 21 3.42 5.69 12.62
C SER A 21 2.98 4.36 11.99
N VAL A 22 2.35 4.42 10.82
CA VAL A 22 1.78 3.25 10.15
C VAL A 22 2.63 2.87 8.94
N THR A 23 2.93 1.58 8.82
CA THR A 23 3.31 0.95 7.56
C THR A 23 2.03 0.46 6.87
N LEU A 24 1.71 1.02 5.73
CA LEU A 24 0.54 0.67 4.94
C LEU A 24 0.89 -0.41 3.93
N ASP A 25 0.42 -1.63 4.15
CA ASP A 25 0.53 -2.72 3.18
C ASP A 25 -0.71 -2.72 2.28
N THR A 26 -0.51 -2.55 0.99
CA THR A 26 -1.63 -2.39 0.04
C THR A 26 -2.38 -3.69 -0.24
N GLY A 27 -1.81 -4.84 0.07
CA GLY A 27 -2.38 -6.15 -0.20
C GLY A 27 -3.01 -6.86 0.99
N ASN A 28 -2.89 -6.33 2.21
CA ASN A 28 -3.28 -7.04 3.42
C ASN A 28 -4.72 -6.80 3.90
N PHE A 29 -5.49 -5.96 3.22
CA PHE A 29 -6.90 -5.75 3.52
C PHE A 29 -7.77 -6.52 2.53
N PHE A 30 -8.53 -7.49 3.02
CA PHE A 30 -9.39 -8.35 2.20
C PHE A 30 -10.81 -7.79 2.05
N GLU A 31 -11.28 -7.05 3.05
CA GLU A 31 -12.62 -6.46 3.08
C GLU A 31 -12.53 -4.94 3.21
N ASN A 32 -13.45 -4.22 2.58
CA ASN A 32 -13.55 -2.76 2.66
C ASN A 32 -12.21 -2.03 2.49
N ARG A 33 -11.40 -2.52 1.55
CA ARG A 33 -10.01 -2.05 1.37
C ARG A 33 -9.92 -0.54 1.20
N GLU A 34 -10.75 0.02 0.36
CA GLU A 34 -10.73 1.46 0.07
C GLU A 34 -10.95 2.29 1.34
N GLU A 35 -11.93 1.92 2.15
CA GLU A 35 -12.22 2.59 3.43
C GLU A 35 -11.04 2.46 4.39
N GLN A 36 -10.49 1.25 4.53
CA GLN A 36 -9.36 1.01 5.42
C GLN A 36 -8.09 1.77 4.99
N LEU A 37 -7.83 1.87 3.69
CA LEU A 37 -6.72 2.66 3.18
C LEU A 37 -6.93 4.16 3.46
N LYS A 38 -8.16 4.66 3.31
CA LYS A 38 -8.51 6.05 3.66
C LYS A 38 -8.28 6.35 5.14
N ASP A 39 -8.67 5.43 6.01
CA ASP A 39 -8.48 5.58 7.45
C ASP A 39 -7.00 5.70 7.83
N LEU A 40 -6.13 4.92 7.19
CA LEU A 40 -4.72 4.84 7.54
C LEU A 40 -3.83 5.85 6.79
N ALA A 41 -4.28 6.36 5.66
CA ALA A 41 -3.49 7.25 4.82
C ALA A 41 -2.89 8.46 5.58
N PRO A 42 -3.63 9.15 6.45
CA PRO A 42 -3.10 10.29 7.20
C PRO A 42 -1.97 9.95 8.19
N HIS A 43 -1.85 8.67 8.55
CA HIS A 43 -0.93 8.17 9.57
C HIS A 43 0.24 7.37 8.99
N THR A 44 0.31 7.26 7.66
CA THR A 44 1.25 6.39 6.97
C THR A 44 2.60 7.08 6.75
N CYS A 45 3.67 6.39 7.12
CA CYS A 45 5.05 6.84 6.86
C CYS A 45 5.79 5.96 5.85
N LEU A 46 5.33 4.74 5.64
CA LEU A 46 5.91 3.76 4.71
C LEU A 46 4.79 2.98 4.03
N ILE A 47 4.92 2.77 2.74
CA ILE A 47 4.02 1.90 1.99
C ILE A 47 4.77 0.65 1.55
N GLN A 48 4.21 -0.52 1.85
CA GLN A 48 4.58 -1.77 1.21
C GLN A 48 3.61 -2.01 0.05
N ALA A 49 4.12 -1.88 -1.16
CA ALA A 49 3.31 -1.94 -2.37
C ALA A 49 3.42 -3.33 -2.99
N LYS A 50 2.38 -4.14 -2.83
CA LYS A 50 2.31 -5.48 -3.40
C LYS A 50 1.90 -5.44 -4.86
N THR A 51 2.57 -6.26 -5.69
CA THR A 51 2.19 -6.49 -7.09
C THR A 51 2.17 -7.98 -7.40
N TYR A 52 1.30 -8.38 -8.33
CA TYR A 52 1.00 -9.78 -8.60
C TYR A 52 1.02 -10.12 -10.09
N PHE A 53 1.90 -9.54 -10.89
CA PHE A 53 2.01 -9.85 -12.31
C PHE A 53 2.19 -11.35 -12.56
N GLY A 54 1.41 -11.89 -13.50
CA GLY A 54 1.35 -13.32 -13.77
C GLY A 54 0.47 -14.11 -12.79
N GLY A 55 -0.36 -13.43 -11.99
CA GLY A 55 -1.14 -14.00 -10.89
C GLY A 55 -0.37 -14.06 -9.58
N ALA A 56 -1.07 -14.08 -8.47
CA ALA A 56 -0.46 -14.15 -7.15
C ALA A 56 0.13 -15.54 -6.88
N LYS A 57 1.29 -15.61 -6.20
CA LYS A 57 1.89 -16.88 -5.73
C LYS A 57 0.98 -17.62 -4.76
N TRP A 58 0.22 -16.88 -3.97
CA TRP A 58 -0.72 -17.42 -3.00
C TRP A 58 -2.13 -17.30 -3.56
N PRO A 59 -2.86 -18.41 -3.79
CA PRO A 59 -4.17 -18.38 -4.45
C PRO A 59 -5.20 -17.44 -3.79
N ALA A 60 -5.14 -17.27 -2.48
CA ALA A 60 -6.02 -16.36 -1.75
C ALA A 60 -5.92 -14.89 -2.19
N PHE A 61 -4.84 -14.51 -2.87
CA PHE A 61 -4.60 -13.14 -3.35
C PHE A 61 -4.95 -12.93 -4.82
N ASN A 62 -5.37 -13.97 -5.56
CA ASN A 62 -5.66 -13.86 -6.99
C ASN A 62 -6.81 -12.91 -7.33
N GLU A 63 -7.75 -12.73 -6.40
CA GLU A 63 -8.89 -11.83 -6.58
C GLU A 63 -8.60 -10.39 -6.11
N ILE A 64 -7.40 -10.15 -5.62
CA ILE A 64 -7.02 -8.83 -5.12
C ILE A 64 -6.63 -7.94 -6.31
N ASN A 65 -7.48 -6.98 -6.62
CA ASN A 65 -7.17 -5.91 -7.56
C ASN A 65 -6.77 -4.66 -6.79
N ILE A 66 -5.51 -4.23 -6.96
CA ILE A 66 -4.98 -3.04 -6.29
C ILE A 66 -4.96 -1.89 -7.30
N ASP A 67 -5.82 -0.90 -7.07
CA ASP A 67 -5.89 0.32 -7.89
C ASP A 67 -4.81 1.31 -7.43
N TYR A 68 -3.60 1.17 -7.95
CA TYR A 68 -2.50 2.05 -7.61
C TYR A 68 -2.71 3.52 -8.01
N PRO A 69 -3.31 3.85 -9.16
CA PRO A 69 -3.66 5.24 -9.45
C PRO A 69 -4.55 5.88 -8.39
N ALA A 70 -5.56 5.17 -7.89
CA ALA A 70 -6.42 5.65 -6.82
C ALA A 70 -5.66 5.80 -5.49
N ILE A 71 -4.80 4.82 -5.14
CA ILE A 71 -3.95 4.89 -3.94
C ILE A 71 -2.98 6.06 -4.03
N GLY A 72 -2.34 6.25 -5.16
CA GLY A 72 -1.43 7.38 -5.39
C GLY A 72 -2.12 8.72 -5.19
N LYS A 73 -3.34 8.88 -5.72
CA LYS A 73 -4.17 10.07 -5.50
C LYS A 73 -4.47 10.27 -4.01
N LEU A 74 -4.94 9.24 -3.33
CA LEU A 74 -5.23 9.27 -1.89
C LEU A 74 -4.02 9.73 -1.08
N MET A 75 -2.85 9.18 -1.37
CA MET A 75 -1.63 9.50 -0.64
C MET A 75 -1.16 10.93 -0.91
N ARG A 76 -1.31 11.44 -2.15
CA ARG A 76 -1.04 12.86 -2.44
C ARG A 76 -1.96 13.79 -1.66
N GLU A 77 -3.24 13.47 -1.60
CA GLU A 77 -4.24 14.25 -0.85
C GLU A 77 -3.95 14.30 0.65
N ASN A 78 -3.23 13.28 1.16
CA ASN A 78 -2.81 13.20 2.56
C ASN A 78 -1.36 13.65 2.79
N ASN A 79 -0.73 14.30 1.82
CA ASN A 79 0.63 14.83 1.90
C ASN A 79 1.69 13.78 2.26
N PHE A 80 1.51 12.54 1.80
CA PHE A 80 2.48 11.48 2.02
C PHE A 80 3.86 11.85 1.46
N ARG A 81 4.91 11.68 2.25
CA ARG A 81 6.32 12.00 1.92
C ARG A 81 7.28 10.86 2.23
N GLY A 82 6.77 9.70 2.62
CA GLY A 82 7.57 8.53 2.96
C GLY A 82 8.07 7.74 1.77
N TYR A 83 8.61 6.58 2.06
CA TYR A 83 9.08 5.63 1.05
C TYR A 83 7.98 4.67 0.61
N ILE A 84 8.09 4.21 -0.63
CA ILE A 84 7.25 3.15 -1.19
C ILE A 84 8.19 1.99 -1.51
N SER A 85 8.02 0.90 -0.78
CA SER A 85 8.77 -0.34 -0.95
C SER A 85 7.97 -1.31 -1.80
N LEU A 86 8.50 -1.69 -2.96
CA LEU A 86 7.88 -2.72 -3.79
C LEU A 86 8.03 -4.09 -3.16
N GLU A 87 6.93 -4.83 -3.12
CA GLU A 87 6.89 -6.24 -2.75
C GLU A 87 6.21 -7.04 -3.87
N PHE A 88 7.02 -7.63 -4.75
CA PHE A 88 6.52 -8.44 -5.85
C PHE A 88 6.24 -9.87 -5.38
N GLU A 89 4.99 -10.30 -5.47
CA GLU A 89 4.52 -11.64 -5.07
C GLU A 89 3.77 -12.36 -6.21
N GLY A 90 4.09 -12.03 -7.45
CA GLY A 90 3.47 -12.64 -8.63
C GLY A 90 4.25 -13.85 -9.16
N ASN A 91 3.65 -14.53 -10.14
CA ASN A 91 4.22 -15.70 -10.79
C ASN A 91 5.05 -15.38 -12.05
N GLU A 92 4.97 -14.15 -12.56
CA GLU A 92 5.79 -13.73 -13.70
C GLU A 92 7.29 -13.73 -13.30
N ASP A 93 8.17 -13.86 -14.29
CA ASP A 93 9.62 -13.73 -14.05
C ASP A 93 9.94 -12.37 -13.43
N ALA A 94 10.69 -12.36 -12.33
CA ALA A 94 11.00 -11.15 -11.58
C ALA A 94 11.80 -10.13 -12.41
N ASN A 95 12.64 -10.58 -13.35
CA ASN A 95 13.43 -9.69 -14.20
C ASN A 95 12.54 -8.82 -15.13
N THR A 96 11.36 -9.30 -15.45
CA THR A 96 10.36 -8.55 -16.22
C THR A 96 9.31 -7.88 -15.35
N ALA A 97 8.85 -8.55 -14.30
CA ALA A 97 7.77 -8.07 -13.44
C ALA A 97 8.20 -6.92 -12.51
N VAL A 98 9.41 -6.97 -11.97
CA VAL A 98 9.88 -5.92 -11.06
C VAL A 98 10.02 -4.57 -11.77
N PRO A 99 10.63 -4.44 -12.95
CA PRO A 99 10.63 -3.18 -13.70
C PRO A 99 9.22 -2.67 -14.03
N LYS A 100 8.29 -3.57 -14.43
CA LYS A 100 6.88 -3.19 -14.67
C LYS A 100 6.21 -2.67 -13.41
N SER A 101 6.45 -3.32 -12.30
CA SER A 101 5.91 -2.92 -10.99
C SER A 101 6.43 -1.55 -10.58
N LEU A 102 7.72 -1.31 -10.71
CA LEU A 102 8.32 -0.01 -10.41
C LEU A 102 7.77 1.10 -11.31
N LYS A 103 7.57 0.81 -12.59
CA LYS A 103 6.95 1.76 -13.50
C LYS A 103 5.51 2.09 -13.07
N LEU A 104 4.71 1.08 -12.76
CA LEU A 104 3.35 1.26 -12.27
C LEU A 104 3.31 2.15 -11.02
N LEU A 105 4.18 1.89 -10.05
CA LEU A 105 4.26 2.67 -8.82
C LEU A 105 4.70 4.12 -9.09
N ARG A 106 5.72 4.32 -9.91
CA ARG A 106 6.17 5.67 -10.28
C ARG A 106 5.07 6.47 -10.96
N ASP A 107 4.38 5.85 -11.93
CA ASP A 107 3.28 6.51 -12.65
C ASP A 107 2.10 6.85 -11.72
N SER A 108 1.83 5.99 -10.73
CA SER A 108 0.71 6.14 -9.80
C SER A 108 0.98 7.14 -8.67
N PHE A 109 2.20 7.14 -8.14
CA PHE A 109 2.62 7.98 -7.01
C PHE A 109 3.41 9.21 -7.44
N TYR A 110 3.54 9.45 -8.73
CA TYR A 110 4.31 10.59 -9.21
C TYR A 110 3.71 11.89 -8.66
N PHE A 111 4.50 12.53 -7.83
CA PHE A 111 4.24 13.87 -7.38
C PHE A 111 4.87 14.81 -8.39
N ASN A 112 4.09 15.67 -9.00
CA ASN A 112 4.64 16.67 -9.88
C ASN A 112 5.60 17.56 -9.08
N LEU A 113 6.89 17.27 -9.19
CA LEU A 113 7.96 18.00 -8.53
C LEU A 113 8.29 19.30 -9.30
N ALA A 114 7.25 19.95 -9.77
CA ALA A 114 7.42 21.25 -10.41
C ALA A 114 7.75 22.32 -9.36
#